data_fdcf0a41142a9e3d9faddd783cdabdab
#
_entry.id   fdcf0a41142a9e3d9faddd783cdabdab
#
_cell.length_a   1.000
_cell.length_b   1.000
_cell.length_c   1.000
_cell.angle_alpha   90.00
_cell.angle_beta   90.00
_cell.angle_gamma   90.00
#
_symmetry.space_group_name_H-M   'P 1'
#
loop_
_entity.id
_entity.type
_entity.pdbx_description
1 polymer ?
#
loop_
_entity_poly.entity_id
_entity_poly.type
_entity_poly.pdbx_seq_one_letter_code
_entity_poly.pdbx_strand_id
1 'polypeptide(L)'
;YYTPKSIVTLIVEMLQPYNGRVYDPAMGSGGFFVSSDRFIEAHADEKHYNAAEQKRNISVYGQESNPTTWRLAAMNMVIRGIDFNFGKQNADTFLNDQHPDLRADFVMANPPFNMKEWWNAKLEDDVRWQYGTPPQGNANFAWMQHMIHHLAPKGSMALLLANGSMSSNTNSEGEIRRAIIEADLVECMVALPGQLFTNTQIPACIWLLTKDKSGGNGKAHRKGEVLFIDARQIGFMKDRVLRDFSTDDIIKITDTFHGWQADKD
;
A
#
# COMPACT_ATOMS: atom_id res chain seq x y z
N TYR A 1 12.24 -7.11 -5.86
CA TYR A 1 11.02 -6.90 -6.68
C TYR A 1 10.88 -5.42 -7.00
N TYR A 2 10.72 -5.10 -8.27
CA TYR A 2 10.51 -3.72 -8.74
C TYR A 2 9.01 -3.53 -9.04
N THR A 3 8.40 -2.54 -8.41
CA THR A 3 6.99 -2.20 -8.69
C THR A 3 6.91 -1.37 -9.97
N PRO A 4 6.11 -1.74 -10.97
CA PRO A 4 5.92 -0.94 -12.16
C PRO A 4 5.47 0.49 -11.82
N LYS A 5 6.04 1.47 -12.53
CA LYS A 5 5.78 2.89 -12.26
C LYS A 5 4.29 3.24 -12.33
N SER A 6 3.55 2.67 -13.28
CA SER A 6 2.12 2.90 -13.43
C SER A 6 1.32 2.40 -12.22
N ILE A 7 1.72 1.26 -11.63
CA ILE A 7 1.06 0.72 -10.43
C ILE A 7 1.38 1.56 -9.20
N VAL A 8 2.62 2.01 -9.05
CA VAL A 8 3.00 2.95 -7.98
C VAL A 8 2.18 4.24 -8.10
N THR A 9 2.08 4.80 -9.30
CA THR A 9 1.28 5.99 -9.57
C THR A 9 -0.20 5.76 -9.25
N LEU A 10 -0.77 4.64 -9.68
CA LEU A 10 -2.16 4.27 -9.39
C LEU A 10 -2.44 4.26 -7.88
N ILE A 11 -1.58 3.59 -7.11
CA ILE A 11 -1.75 3.47 -5.65
C ILE A 11 -1.65 4.85 -4.98
N VAL A 12 -0.68 5.66 -5.36
CA VAL A 12 -0.52 7.01 -4.80
C VAL A 12 -1.69 7.93 -5.17
N GLU A 13 -2.18 7.88 -6.41
CA GLU A 13 -3.37 8.62 -6.83
C GLU A 13 -4.65 8.18 -6.09
N MET A 14 -4.77 6.88 -5.75
CA MET A 14 -5.88 6.39 -4.94
C MET A 14 -5.81 6.87 -3.49
N LEU A 15 -4.63 6.87 -2.86
CA LEU A 15 -4.45 7.27 -1.47
C LEU A 15 -4.38 8.79 -1.27
N GLN A 16 -3.88 9.54 -2.25
CA GLN A 16 -3.74 11.00 -2.20
C GLN A 16 -2.97 11.52 -0.97
N PRO A 17 -1.67 11.18 -0.83
CA PRO A 17 -0.88 11.55 0.35
C PRO A 17 -0.42 13.02 0.27
N TYR A 18 -1.32 13.96 0.50
CA TYR A 18 -1.02 15.40 0.50
C TYR A 18 -0.24 15.86 1.73
N ASN A 19 -0.42 15.19 2.86
CA ASN A 19 0.25 15.53 4.12
C ASN A 19 0.25 14.33 5.06
N GLY A 20 1.02 14.43 6.15
CA GLY A 20 1.06 13.44 7.21
C GLY A 20 2.21 12.44 7.07
N ARG A 21 2.08 11.33 7.76
CA ARG A 21 3.09 10.27 7.81
C ARG A 21 2.80 9.22 6.75
N VAL A 22 3.78 8.95 5.91
CA VAL A 22 3.74 7.92 4.85
C VAL A 22 4.72 6.82 5.22
N TYR A 23 4.24 5.58 5.30
CA TYR A 23 5.03 4.41 5.70
C TYR A 23 4.98 3.31 4.64
N ASP A 24 6.16 2.76 4.33
CA ASP A 24 6.31 1.55 3.51
C ASP A 24 7.18 0.53 4.26
N PRO A 25 6.59 -0.58 4.75
CA PRO A 25 7.31 -1.61 5.52
C PRO A 25 8.19 -2.54 4.67
N ALA A 26 8.09 -2.46 3.35
CA ALA A 26 8.86 -3.23 2.39
C ALA A 26 9.33 -2.32 1.24
N MET A 27 9.98 -1.22 1.59
CA MET A 27 10.14 -0.04 0.75
C MET A 27 10.97 -0.24 -0.52
N GLY A 28 11.77 -1.29 -0.61
CA GLY A 28 12.68 -1.46 -1.73
C GLY A 28 13.57 -0.23 -1.92
N SER A 29 13.59 0.33 -3.11
CA SER A 29 14.34 1.56 -3.42
C SER A 29 13.60 2.87 -3.08
N GLY A 30 12.45 2.81 -2.43
CA GLY A 30 11.67 3.99 -2.03
C GLY A 30 10.74 4.55 -3.12
N GLY A 31 10.29 3.72 -4.04
CA GLY A 31 9.46 4.13 -5.18
C GLY A 31 8.15 4.82 -4.80
N PHE A 32 7.47 4.36 -3.75
CA PHE A 32 6.24 5.01 -3.27
C PHE A 32 6.49 6.41 -2.70
N PHE A 33 7.63 6.62 -2.05
CA PHE A 33 8.00 7.93 -1.51
C PHE A 33 8.29 8.94 -2.63
N VAL A 34 9.03 8.53 -3.65
CA VAL A 34 9.30 9.35 -4.84
C VAL A 34 8.01 9.69 -5.57
N SER A 35 7.09 8.73 -5.70
CA SER A 35 5.81 8.96 -6.34
C SER A 35 4.90 9.88 -5.52
N SER A 36 4.93 9.78 -4.19
CA SER A 36 4.20 10.69 -3.29
C SER A 36 4.71 12.13 -3.40
N ASP A 37 6.02 12.32 -3.50
CA ASP A 37 6.63 13.63 -3.72
C ASP A 37 6.20 14.24 -5.08
N ARG A 38 6.22 13.45 -6.14
CA ARG A 38 5.75 13.85 -7.47
C ARG A 38 4.25 14.13 -7.52
N PHE A 39 3.46 13.37 -6.77
CA PHE A 39 2.03 13.58 -6.64
C PHE A 39 1.71 14.99 -6.12
N ILE A 40 2.43 15.46 -5.10
CA ILE A 40 2.28 16.80 -4.57
C ILE A 40 2.61 17.85 -5.63
N GLU A 41 3.68 17.67 -6.40
CA GLU A 41 4.04 18.58 -7.48
C GLU A 41 2.95 18.63 -8.57
N ALA A 42 2.46 17.48 -8.99
CA ALA A 42 1.48 17.37 -10.07
C ALA A 42 0.13 18.02 -9.73
N HIS A 43 -0.25 18.05 -8.45
CA HIS A 43 -1.54 18.60 -8.01
C HIS A 43 -1.45 20.02 -7.41
N ALA A 44 -0.28 20.65 -7.44
CA ALA A 44 -0.05 21.95 -6.80
C ALA A 44 -0.95 23.06 -7.37
N ASP A 45 -1.07 23.15 -8.70
CA ASP A 45 -1.87 24.16 -9.37
C ASP A 45 -3.37 23.95 -9.15
N GLU A 46 -3.83 22.70 -9.24
CA GLU A 46 -5.23 22.34 -9.05
C GLU A 46 -5.71 22.61 -7.62
N LYS A 47 -4.88 22.33 -6.63
CA LYS A 47 -5.19 22.50 -5.20
C LYS A 47 -4.75 23.85 -4.63
N HIS A 48 -4.17 24.73 -5.47
CA HIS A 48 -3.73 26.07 -5.10
C HIS A 48 -2.78 26.15 -3.90
N TYR A 49 -1.80 25.23 -3.81
CA TYR A 49 -0.76 25.25 -2.78
C TYR A 49 0.64 25.41 -3.38
N ASN A 50 1.58 25.86 -2.55
CA ASN A 50 3.00 25.84 -2.88
C ASN A 50 3.54 24.40 -2.69
N ALA A 51 4.00 23.77 -3.77
CA ALA A 51 4.48 22.39 -3.73
C ALA A 51 5.66 22.20 -2.75
N ALA A 52 6.60 23.14 -2.70
CA ALA A 52 7.76 23.07 -1.81
C ALA A 52 7.37 23.15 -0.31
N GLU A 53 6.36 23.94 0.01
CA GLU A 53 5.81 24.01 1.37
C GLU A 53 5.02 22.76 1.70
N GLN A 54 4.18 22.29 0.78
CA GLN A 54 3.36 21.09 0.98
C GLN A 54 4.21 19.83 1.18
N LYS A 55 5.32 19.68 0.48
CA LYS A 55 6.26 18.57 0.67
C LYS A 55 6.85 18.48 2.09
N ARG A 56 6.99 19.62 2.78
CA ARG A 56 7.44 19.65 4.18
C ARG A 56 6.40 19.10 5.16
N ASN A 57 5.15 18.99 4.74
CA ASN A 57 4.07 18.43 5.54
C ASN A 57 4.00 16.89 5.46
N ILE A 58 4.87 16.25 4.66
CA ILE A 58 5.00 14.81 4.57
C ILE A 58 6.23 14.35 5.35
N SER A 59 6.03 13.34 6.20
CA SER A 59 7.10 12.61 6.88
C SER A 59 7.15 11.17 6.36
N VAL A 60 8.31 10.77 5.84
CA VAL A 60 8.51 9.47 5.20
C VAL A 60 9.20 8.50 6.15
N TYR A 61 8.60 7.33 6.31
CA TYR A 61 9.10 6.22 7.11
C TYR A 61 9.17 4.96 6.26
N GLY A 62 10.24 4.22 6.40
CA GLY A 62 10.39 2.97 5.64
C GLY A 62 11.19 1.93 6.37
N GLN A 63 11.13 0.71 5.88
CA GLN A 63 11.92 -0.40 6.33
C GLN A 63 12.26 -1.33 5.17
N GLU A 64 13.46 -1.89 5.18
CA GLU A 64 13.98 -2.82 4.18
C GLU A 64 15.00 -3.75 4.84
N SER A 65 14.90 -5.04 4.55
CA SER A 65 15.77 -6.05 5.12
C SER A 65 17.13 -6.15 4.43
N ASN A 66 17.17 -5.89 3.12
CA ASN A 66 18.41 -5.97 2.35
C ASN A 66 19.28 -4.72 2.56
N PRO A 67 20.53 -4.87 3.02
CA PRO A 67 21.38 -3.72 3.34
C PRO A 67 21.74 -2.85 2.12
N THR A 68 21.93 -3.47 0.96
CA THR A 68 22.23 -2.73 -0.27
C THR A 68 21.03 -1.94 -0.74
N THR A 69 19.84 -2.54 -0.76
CA THR A 69 18.59 -1.89 -1.13
C THR A 69 18.21 -0.78 -0.15
N TRP A 70 18.41 -0.99 1.15
CA TRP A 70 18.23 0.03 2.18
C TRP A 70 19.09 1.28 1.93
N ARG A 71 20.37 1.08 1.59
CA ARG A 71 21.29 2.19 1.25
C ARG A 71 20.88 2.89 -0.04
N LEU A 72 20.45 2.14 -1.06
CA LEU A 72 19.94 2.70 -2.31
C LEU A 72 18.71 3.57 -2.08
N ALA A 73 17.79 3.13 -1.23
CA ALA A 73 16.63 3.93 -0.86
C ALA A 73 17.04 5.24 -0.17
N ALA A 74 17.95 5.18 0.80
CA ALA A 74 18.48 6.35 1.48
C ALA A 74 19.13 7.34 0.50
N MET A 75 20.00 6.84 -0.39
CA MET A 75 20.63 7.66 -1.45
C MET A 75 19.59 8.31 -2.37
N ASN A 76 18.55 7.55 -2.74
CA ASN A 76 17.46 8.04 -3.59
C ASN A 76 16.72 9.20 -2.94
N MET A 77 16.47 9.14 -1.62
CA MET A 77 15.84 10.24 -0.87
C MET A 77 16.77 11.46 -0.79
N VAL A 78 18.04 11.28 -0.46
CA VAL A 78 19.01 12.37 -0.38
C VAL A 78 19.14 13.13 -1.70
N ILE A 79 19.30 12.42 -2.82
CA ILE A 79 19.43 13.03 -4.16
C ILE A 79 18.19 13.88 -4.51
N ARG A 80 17.01 13.49 -4.01
CA ARG A 80 15.74 14.18 -4.28
C ARG A 80 15.37 15.21 -3.23
N GLY A 81 16.17 15.36 -2.18
CA GLY A 81 15.86 16.28 -1.07
C GLY A 81 14.63 15.89 -0.27
N ILE A 82 14.34 14.60 -0.18
CA ILE A 82 13.22 14.06 0.62
C ILE A 82 13.76 13.67 1.99
N ASP A 83 13.22 14.25 3.05
CA ASP A 83 13.50 13.86 4.43
C ASP A 83 12.89 12.49 4.72
N PHE A 84 13.64 11.63 5.40
CA PHE A 84 13.22 10.25 5.64
C PHE A 84 13.70 9.70 6.98
N ASN A 85 12.98 8.71 7.49
CA ASN A 85 13.38 7.88 8.60
C ASN A 85 13.23 6.40 8.22
N PHE A 86 14.34 5.73 7.94
CA PHE A 86 14.39 4.31 7.58
C PHE A 86 14.89 3.41 8.72
N GLY A 87 14.76 3.91 9.97
CA GLY A 87 15.27 3.24 11.14
C GLY A 87 16.79 3.38 11.29
N LYS A 88 17.34 2.69 12.26
CA LYS A 88 18.78 2.75 12.57
C LYS A 88 19.61 1.93 11.59
N GLN A 89 19.02 0.92 10.99
CA GLN A 89 19.67 -0.03 10.08
C GLN A 89 18.64 -0.77 9.22
N ASN A 90 19.13 -1.50 8.21
CA ASN A 90 18.29 -2.47 7.52
C ASN A 90 17.83 -3.55 8.52
N ALA A 91 16.57 -3.99 8.41
CA ALA A 91 16.02 -4.97 9.31
C ALA A 91 14.82 -5.69 8.69
N ASP A 92 14.62 -6.94 9.13
CA ASP A 92 13.40 -7.69 8.84
C ASP A 92 12.21 -7.03 9.55
N THR A 93 11.17 -6.71 8.80
CA THR A 93 9.99 -5.98 9.29
C THR A 93 9.22 -6.72 10.38
N PHE A 94 9.20 -8.04 10.30
CA PHE A 94 8.48 -8.84 11.30
C PHE A 94 9.30 -9.06 12.57
N LEU A 95 10.58 -9.41 12.43
CA LEU A 95 11.46 -9.74 13.55
C LEU A 95 12.06 -8.52 14.26
N ASN A 96 12.21 -7.42 13.57
CA ASN A 96 12.84 -6.22 14.10
C ASN A 96 12.18 -4.97 13.51
N ASP A 97 10.97 -4.69 13.99
CA ASP A 97 10.24 -3.48 13.62
C ASP A 97 11.01 -2.24 14.10
N GLN A 98 11.49 -1.45 13.14
CA GLN A 98 12.28 -0.23 13.41
C GLN A 98 11.41 0.97 13.82
N HIS A 99 10.08 0.84 13.69
CA HIS A 99 9.11 1.90 13.95
C HIS A 99 7.93 1.43 14.81
N PRO A 100 8.14 0.78 15.96
CA PRO A 100 7.08 0.05 16.70
C PRO A 100 5.92 0.97 17.14
N ASP A 101 6.20 2.24 17.42
CA ASP A 101 5.22 3.21 17.88
C ASP A 101 4.60 4.06 16.75
N LEU A 102 5.04 3.85 15.51
CA LEU A 102 4.52 4.61 14.38
C LEU A 102 3.06 4.27 14.11
N ARG A 103 2.26 5.31 13.97
CA ARG A 103 0.90 5.28 13.42
C ARG A 103 0.85 6.25 12.26
N ALA A 104 0.83 5.70 11.04
CA ALA A 104 0.94 6.46 9.80
C ALA A 104 -0.44 6.79 9.23
N ASP A 105 -0.54 7.95 8.59
CA ASP A 105 -1.74 8.38 7.90
C ASP A 105 -1.94 7.61 6.59
N PHE A 106 -0.83 7.25 5.93
CA PHE A 106 -0.80 6.45 4.72
C PHE A 106 0.23 5.32 4.86
N VAL A 107 -0.20 4.10 4.59
CA VAL A 107 0.67 2.92 4.53
C VAL A 107 0.50 2.28 3.16
N MET A 108 1.59 2.11 2.43
CA MET A 108 1.54 1.51 1.10
C MET A 108 2.72 0.56 0.90
N ALA A 109 2.47 -0.60 0.36
CA ALA A 109 3.50 -1.61 0.16
C ALA A 109 3.23 -2.52 -1.04
N ASN A 110 4.32 -2.95 -1.65
CA ASN A 110 4.39 -4.09 -2.55
C ASN A 110 5.38 -5.11 -2.00
N PRO A 111 5.01 -5.90 -0.99
CA PRO A 111 5.88 -6.91 -0.41
C PRO A 111 6.03 -8.11 -1.36
N PRO A 112 7.01 -9.00 -1.12
CA PRO A 112 7.12 -10.25 -1.86
C PRO A 112 5.82 -11.06 -1.77
N PHE A 113 5.28 -11.48 -2.94
CA PHE A 113 4.05 -12.28 -2.98
C PHE A 113 4.29 -13.68 -2.45
N ASN A 114 3.38 -14.18 -1.62
CA ASN A 114 3.39 -15.54 -1.10
C ASN A 114 4.73 -15.93 -0.45
N MET A 115 5.36 -15.02 0.28
CA MET A 115 6.64 -15.24 0.96
C MET A 115 6.51 -16.36 1.98
N LYS A 116 7.32 -17.41 1.84
CA LYS A 116 7.24 -18.61 2.66
C LYS A 116 8.13 -18.55 3.90
N GLU A 117 9.31 -17.96 3.75
CA GLU A 117 10.34 -17.93 4.80
C GLU A 117 10.30 -16.59 5.57
N TRP A 118 9.26 -16.41 6.37
CA TRP A 118 9.07 -15.19 7.17
C TRP A 118 8.90 -15.50 8.67
N TRP A 119 8.45 -16.71 8.98
CA TRP A 119 8.05 -17.10 10.34
C TRP A 119 9.25 -17.33 11.27
N ASN A 120 9.06 -16.94 12.52
CA ASN A 120 9.93 -17.29 13.62
C ASN A 120 9.06 -17.50 14.87
N ALA A 121 9.46 -18.41 15.76
CA ALA A 121 8.71 -18.71 16.99
C ALA A 121 8.47 -17.48 17.88
N LYS A 122 9.32 -16.46 17.81
CA LYS A 122 9.14 -15.17 18.51
C LYS A 122 7.91 -14.39 18.06
N LEU A 123 7.35 -14.73 16.91
CA LEU A 123 6.19 -14.06 16.33
C LEU A 123 4.86 -14.73 16.67
N GLU A 124 4.85 -15.84 17.43
CA GLU A 124 3.65 -16.63 17.70
C GLU A 124 2.56 -15.81 18.40
N ASP A 125 2.91 -15.05 19.42
CA ASP A 125 2.00 -14.20 20.19
C ASP A 125 2.21 -12.70 19.91
N ASP A 126 2.56 -12.34 18.69
CA ASP A 126 2.84 -10.96 18.32
C ASP A 126 1.56 -10.09 18.39
N VAL A 127 1.68 -8.91 18.99
CA VAL A 127 0.57 -7.97 19.19
C VAL A 127 -0.08 -7.50 17.88
N ARG A 128 0.59 -7.65 16.75
CA ARG A 128 0.08 -7.27 15.42
C ARG A 128 -0.99 -8.25 14.90
N TRP A 129 -1.04 -9.49 15.43
CA TRP A 129 -1.95 -10.52 14.93
C TRP A 129 -3.36 -10.40 15.54
N GLN A 130 -3.94 -9.22 15.53
CA GLN A 130 -5.26 -8.95 16.12
C GLN A 130 -6.42 -9.70 15.44
N TYR A 131 -6.24 -10.08 14.17
CA TYR A 131 -7.26 -10.78 13.38
C TYR A 131 -6.97 -12.25 13.17
N GLY A 132 -5.97 -12.76 13.85
CA GLY A 132 -5.52 -14.15 13.81
C GLY A 132 -4.06 -14.29 13.39
N THR A 133 -3.42 -15.34 13.90
CA THR A 133 -2.02 -15.63 13.58
C THR A 133 -1.89 -16.05 12.12
N PRO A 134 -1.07 -15.34 11.31
CA PRO A 134 -0.89 -15.67 9.91
C PRO A 134 -0.25 -17.05 9.72
N PRO A 135 -0.52 -17.74 8.59
CA PRO A 135 0.11 -19.01 8.27
C PRO A 135 1.63 -18.90 8.24
N GLN A 136 2.33 -19.85 8.85
CA GLN A 136 3.80 -19.86 8.85
C GLN A 136 4.41 -19.94 7.46
N GLY A 137 3.72 -20.55 6.50
CA GLY A 137 4.19 -20.72 5.13
C GLY A 137 3.75 -19.63 4.14
N ASN A 138 3.08 -18.57 4.59
CA ASN A 138 2.67 -17.47 3.72
C ASN A 138 2.51 -16.16 4.49
N ALA A 139 3.27 -15.14 4.11
CA ALA A 139 3.32 -13.84 4.79
C ALA A 139 2.24 -12.85 4.33
N ASN A 140 1.37 -13.15 3.37
CA ASN A 140 0.44 -12.17 2.80
C ASN A 140 -0.39 -11.46 3.89
N PHE A 141 -0.99 -12.21 4.81
CA PHE A 141 -1.77 -11.64 5.91
C PHE A 141 -0.92 -11.17 7.11
N ALA A 142 0.34 -11.55 7.17
CA ALA A 142 1.30 -10.94 8.10
C ALA A 142 1.62 -9.51 7.68
N TRP A 143 1.89 -9.28 6.40
CA TRP A 143 2.05 -7.93 5.85
C TRP A 143 0.80 -7.07 6.06
N MET A 144 -0.38 -7.61 5.76
CA MET A 144 -1.64 -6.88 5.94
C MET A 144 -1.84 -6.47 7.41
N GLN A 145 -1.66 -7.37 8.36
CA GLN A 145 -1.86 -7.07 9.77
C GLN A 145 -0.76 -6.15 10.35
N HIS A 146 0.48 -6.28 9.87
CA HIS A 146 1.54 -5.31 10.19
C HIS A 146 1.17 -3.90 9.75
N MET A 147 0.66 -3.75 8.54
CA MET A 147 0.23 -2.45 8.01
C MET A 147 -0.96 -1.88 8.77
N ILE A 148 -1.96 -2.71 9.09
CA ILE A 148 -3.12 -2.30 9.92
C ILE A 148 -2.66 -1.83 11.30
N HIS A 149 -1.71 -2.54 11.91
CA HIS A 149 -1.14 -2.16 13.21
C HIS A 149 -0.50 -0.78 13.19
N HIS A 150 0.19 -0.45 12.10
CA HIS A 150 0.85 0.84 11.90
C HIS A 150 -0.05 1.93 11.30
N LEU A 151 -1.33 1.66 11.10
CA LEU A 151 -2.26 2.62 10.54
C LEU A 151 -2.85 3.51 11.64
N ALA A 152 -2.81 4.84 11.41
CA ALA A 152 -3.45 5.82 12.27
C ALA A 152 -4.98 5.64 12.31
N PRO A 153 -5.69 6.14 13.34
CA PRO A 153 -7.15 5.96 13.46
C PRO A 153 -7.98 6.46 12.28
N LYS A 154 -7.47 7.45 11.54
CA LYS A 154 -8.08 7.97 10.30
C LYS A 154 -7.23 7.67 9.06
N GLY A 155 -6.28 6.76 9.19
CA GLY A 155 -5.35 6.41 8.12
C GLY A 155 -5.96 5.52 7.05
N SER A 156 -5.32 5.51 5.90
CA SER A 156 -5.65 4.67 4.76
C SER A 156 -4.42 3.92 4.28
N MET A 157 -4.61 2.71 3.80
CA MET A 157 -3.52 1.89 3.29
C MET A 157 -3.85 1.22 1.98
N ALA A 158 -2.82 0.93 1.21
CA ALA A 158 -2.91 0.13 -0.01
C ALA A 158 -1.83 -0.96 0.01
N LEU A 159 -2.26 -2.20 -0.14
CA LEU A 159 -1.39 -3.38 -0.14
C LEU A 159 -1.58 -4.15 -1.44
N LEU A 160 -0.49 -4.34 -2.16
CA LEU A 160 -0.44 -5.15 -3.37
C LEU A 160 -0.14 -6.60 -2.99
N LEU A 161 -1.03 -7.51 -3.34
CA LEU A 161 -0.88 -8.95 -3.12
C LEU A 161 -1.25 -9.74 -4.38
N ALA A 162 -0.86 -11.01 -4.43
CA ALA A 162 -1.37 -11.93 -5.45
C ALA A 162 -2.88 -12.11 -5.33
N ASN A 163 -3.57 -12.32 -6.46
CA ASN A 163 -5.03 -12.50 -6.51
C ASN A 163 -5.54 -13.62 -5.59
N GLY A 164 -4.75 -14.65 -5.37
CA GLY A 164 -5.08 -15.73 -4.44
C GLY A 164 -5.39 -15.26 -3.02
N SER A 165 -4.89 -14.10 -2.60
CA SER A 165 -5.20 -13.52 -1.29
C SER A 165 -6.68 -13.22 -1.10
N MET A 166 -7.44 -12.98 -2.18
CA MET A 166 -8.88 -12.71 -2.12
C MET A 166 -9.73 -13.95 -1.83
N SER A 167 -9.23 -15.14 -2.12
CA SER A 167 -10.02 -16.38 -2.10
C SER A 167 -9.38 -17.55 -1.34
N SER A 168 -8.09 -17.50 -1.01
CA SER A 168 -7.40 -18.57 -0.30
C SER A 168 -8.02 -18.83 1.09
N ASN A 169 -8.24 -20.10 1.38
CA ASN A 169 -8.70 -20.58 2.69
C ASN A 169 -7.67 -21.48 3.36
N THR A 170 -6.44 -21.50 2.85
CA THR A 170 -5.37 -22.35 3.38
C THR A 170 -4.91 -21.83 4.74
N ASN A 171 -4.83 -22.74 5.72
CA ASN A 171 -4.21 -22.47 7.03
C ASN A 171 -4.66 -21.13 7.68
N SER A 172 -5.95 -20.97 7.94
CA SER A 172 -6.55 -19.80 8.59
C SER A 172 -6.61 -18.49 7.78
N GLU A 173 -6.13 -18.43 6.54
CA GLU A 173 -6.21 -17.21 5.74
C GLU A 173 -7.65 -16.73 5.53
N GLY A 174 -8.59 -17.66 5.31
CA GLY A 174 -10.00 -17.33 5.15
C GLY A 174 -10.62 -16.71 6.40
N GLU A 175 -10.23 -17.20 7.57
CA GLU A 175 -10.71 -16.71 8.88
C GLU A 175 -10.15 -15.32 9.19
N ILE A 176 -8.86 -15.10 8.92
CA ILE A 176 -8.22 -13.78 9.07
C ILE A 176 -8.88 -12.77 8.13
N ARG A 177 -9.06 -13.14 6.86
CA ARG A 177 -9.73 -12.28 5.87
C ARG A 177 -11.14 -11.92 6.32
N ARG A 178 -11.90 -12.89 6.80
CA ARG A 178 -13.24 -12.69 7.34
C ARG A 178 -13.22 -11.71 8.52
N ALA A 179 -12.32 -11.91 9.49
CA ALA A 179 -12.20 -11.04 10.66
C ALA A 179 -11.89 -9.57 10.27
N ILE A 180 -11.02 -9.36 9.28
CA ILE A 180 -10.67 -8.03 8.76
C ILE A 180 -11.88 -7.38 8.06
N ILE A 181 -12.64 -8.14 7.28
CA ILE A 181 -13.86 -7.66 6.62
C ILE A 181 -14.95 -7.33 7.65
N GLU A 182 -15.18 -8.19 8.63
CA GLU A 182 -16.16 -7.98 9.70
C GLU A 182 -15.80 -6.80 10.61
N ALA A 183 -14.50 -6.49 10.75
CA ALA A 183 -14.02 -5.27 11.41
C ALA A 183 -14.24 -3.98 10.58
N ASP A 184 -14.82 -4.11 9.40
CA ASP A 184 -15.12 -3.00 8.46
C ASP A 184 -13.90 -2.19 8.02
N LEU A 185 -12.75 -2.85 7.88
CA LEU A 185 -11.50 -2.21 7.47
C LEU A 185 -11.33 -2.16 5.95
N VAL A 186 -11.88 -3.12 5.20
CA VAL A 186 -11.72 -3.16 3.74
C VAL A 186 -12.60 -2.10 3.09
N GLU A 187 -11.98 -1.17 2.39
CA GLU A 187 -12.67 -0.09 1.68
C GLU A 187 -12.88 -0.40 0.20
N CYS A 188 -11.83 -0.87 -0.47
CA CYS A 188 -11.89 -1.17 -1.91
C CYS A 188 -10.96 -2.33 -2.26
N MET A 189 -11.39 -3.13 -3.25
CA MET A 189 -10.59 -4.17 -3.86
C MET A 189 -10.46 -3.89 -5.35
N VAL A 190 -9.23 -3.86 -5.86
CA VAL A 190 -8.97 -3.69 -7.31
C VAL A 190 -8.33 -4.97 -7.84
N ALA A 191 -9.03 -5.67 -8.71
CA ALA A 191 -8.46 -6.81 -9.43
C ALA A 191 -7.69 -6.29 -10.66
N LEU A 192 -6.38 -6.54 -10.69
CA LEU A 192 -5.48 -6.09 -11.74
C LEU A 192 -5.33 -7.14 -12.84
N PRO A 193 -5.01 -6.73 -14.08
CA PRO A 193 -4.67 -7.68 -15.15
C PRO A 193 -3.35 -8.40 -14.84
N GLY A 194 -3.14 -9.54 -15.47
CA GLY A 194 -1.85 -10.22 -15.48
C GLY A 194 -0.79 -9.46 -16.27
N GLN A 195 0.45 -9.95 -16.21
CA GLN A 195 1.58 -9.46 -17.03
C GLN A 195 2.05 -8.01 -16.70
N LEU A 196 1.66 -7.47 -15.54
CA LEU A 196 2.10 -6.13 -15.11
C LEU A 196 3.54 -6.13 -14.55
N PHE A 197 4.00 -7.25 -14.02
CA PHE A 197 5.30 -7.37 -13.35
C PHE A 197 6.30 -8.12 -14.23
N THR A 198 7.53 -7.63 -14.26
CA THR A 198 8.62 -8.26 -15.04
C THR A 198 9.03 -9.63 -14.51
N ASN A 199 8.84 -9.88 -13.22
CA ASN A 199 9.34 -11.07 -12.54
C ASN A 199 8.28 -12.13 -12.31
N THR A 200 7.01 -11.83 -12.57
CA THR A 200 5.91 -12.77 -12.41
C THR A 200 4.75 -12.41 -13.31
N GLN A 201 4.12 -13.43 -13.86
CA GLN A 201 2.88 -13.30 -14.63
C GLN A 201 1.63 -13.45 -13.75
N ILE A 202 1.82 -13.71 -12.44
CA ILE A 202 0.71 -13.89 -11.50
C ILE A 202 -0.09 -12.60 -11.42
N PRO A 203 -1.42 -12.66 -11.67
CA PRO A 203 -2.26 -11.48 -11.48
C PRO A 203 -2.29 -11.05 -10.03
N ALA A 204 -2.24 -9.75 -9.82
CA ALA A 204 -2.25 -9.12 -8.52
C ALA A 204 -3.55 -8.37 -8.26
N CYS A 205 -3.79 -8.04 -7.01
CA CYS A 205 -4.87 -7.18 -6.57
C CYS A 205 -4.36 -6.12 -5.60
N ILE A 206 -5.08 -5.02 -5.50
CA ILE A 206 -4.83 -3.99 -4.50
C ILE A 206 -5.91 -4.09 -3.41
N TRP A 207 -5.46 -4.26 -2.18
CA TRP A 207 -6.28 -4.14 -0.98
C TRP A 207 -6.19 -2.71 -0.47
N LEU A 208 -7.30 -1.97 -0.50
CA LEU A 208 -7.40 -0.66 0.13
C LEU A 208 -8.19 -0.80 1.43
N LEU A 209 -7.56 -0.42 2.54
CA LEU A 209 -8.16 -0.47 3.87
C LEU A 209 -8.12 0.91 4.52
N THR A 210 -9.08 1.18 5.37
CA THR A 210 -9.12 2.38 6.20
C THR A 210 -9.74 2.06 7.56
N LYS A 211 -9.32 2.77 8.60
CA LYS A 211 -9.94 2.66 9.93
C LYS A 211 -11.14 3.59 10.12
N ASP A 212 -11.37 4.51 9.19
CA ASP A 212 -12.46 5.48 9.27
C ASP A 212 -13.28 5.54 7.98
N LYS A 213 -14.49 5.00 8.04
CA LYS A 213 -15.50 5.06 6.99
C LYS A 213 -16.69 5.93 7.38
N SER A 214 -16.58 6.71 8.46
CA SER A 214 -17.70 7.51 9.00
C SER A 214 -18.15 8.64 8.08
N GLY A 215 -17.32 9.02 7.11
CA GLY A 215 -17.58 10.15 6.22
C GLY A 215 -17.05 11.48 6.76
N GLY A 216 -17.42 12.57 6.09
CA GLY A 216 -16.93 13.91 6.37
C GLY A 216 -15.74 14.33 5.50
N ASN A 217 -15.41 15.61 5.49
CA ASN A 217 -14.38 16.20 4.61
C ASN A 217 -14.60 15.88 3.11
N GLY A 218 -15.85 15.94 2.66
CA GLY A 218 -16.24 15.64 1.28
C GLY A 218 -16.34 14.15 0.95
N LYS A 219 -16.28 13.29 1.95
CA LYS A 219 -16.48 11.84 1.80
C LYS A 219 -17.82 11.40 2.40
N ALA A 220 -18.49 10.52 1.68
CA ALA A 220 -19.73 9.89 2.14
C ALA A 220 -19.48 8.92 3.29
N HIS A 221 -20.53 8.67 4.09
CA HIS A 221 -20.55 7.59 5.05
C HIS A 221 -20.57 6.24 4.30
N ARG A 222 -19.60 5.37 4.58
CA ARG A 222 -19.37 4.10 3.84
C ARG A 222 -19.23 2.89 4.75
N LYS A 223 -19.66 2.99 6.01
CA LYS A 223 -19.61 1.85 6.94
C LYS A 223 -20.42 0.67 6.39
N GLY A 224 -19.82 -0.52 6.44
CA GLY A 224 -20.42 -1.75 5.93
C GLY A 224 -20.36 -1.91 4.40
N GLU A 225 -19.73 -0.97 3.69
CA GLU A 225 -19.62 -1.03 2.23
C GLU A 225 -18.19 -1.34 1.79
N VAL A 226 -18.06 -2.08 0.69
CA VAL A 226 -16.78 -2.36 0.00
C VAL A 226 -17.00 -2.16 -1.49
N LEU A 227 -16.14 -1.36 -2.11
CA LEU A 227 -16.11 -1.21 -3.57
C LEU A 227 -15.24 -2.29 -4.21
N PHE A 228 -15.74 -2.95 -5.25
CA PHE A 228 -14.97 -3.86 -6.09
C PHE A 228 -14.77 -3.25 -7.46
N ILE A 229 -13.51 -3.09 -7.88
CA ILE A 229 -13.13 -2.61 -9.21
C ILE A 229 -12.49 -3.76 -9.99
N ASP A 230 -13.12 -4.18 -11.06
CA ASP A 230 -12.55 -5.16 -11.98
C ASP A 230 -11.74 -4.45 -13.07
N ALA A 231 -10.43 -4.35 -12.88
CA ALA A 231 -9.51 -3.76 -13.83
C ALA A 231 -8.77 -4.80 -14.70
N ARG A 232 -9.20 -6.07 -14.69
CA ARG A 232 -8.48 -7.16 -15.39
C ARG A 232 -8.41 -6.99 -16.90
N GLN A 233 -9.31 -6.22 -17.49
CA GLN A 233 -9.33 -5.91 -18.92
C GLN A 233 -8.80 -4.53 -19.27
N ILE A 234 -8.34 -3.76 -18.28
CA ILE A 234 -7.78 -2.41 -18.46
C ILE A 234 -6.29 -2.53 -18.80
N GLY A 235 -5.77 -1.52 -19.51
CA GLY A 235 -4.37 -1.45 -19.89
C GLY A 235 -4.12 -1.91 -21.33
N PHE A 236 -2.87 -1.79 -21.74
CA PHE A 236 -2.40 -2.13 -23.08
C PHE A 236 -1.14 -2.99 -23.01
N MET A 237 -0.86 -3.75 -24.05
CA MET A 237 0.41 -4.48 -24.15
C MET A 237 1.52 -3.53 -24.57
N LYS A 238 2.44 -3.27 -23.65
CA LYS A 238 3.62 -2.44 -23.88
C LYS A 238 4.62 -3.12 -24.83
N ASP A 239 4.70 -4.44 -24.70
CA ASP A 239 5.47 -5.31 -25.56
C ASP A 239 4.78 -6.70 -25.65
N ARG A 240 5.47 -7.72 -26.14
CA ARG A 240 4.89 -9.07 -26.30
C ARG A 240 4.58 -9.76 -24.97
N VAL A 241 5.14 -9.29 -23.87
CA VAL A 241 5.09 -9.99 -22.56
C VAL A 241 4.50 -9.11 -21.48
N LEU A 242 4.74 -7.81 -21.52
CA LEU A 242 4.37 -6.87 -20.47
C LEU A 242 3.16 -6.02 -20.85
N ARG A 243 2.25 -5.91 -19.90
CA ARG A 243 1.13 -4.96 -19.89
C ARG A 243 1.51 -3.73 -19.08
N ASP A 244 0.93 -2.60 -19.43
CA ASP A 244 1.07 -1.36 -18.67
C ASP A 244 -0.25 -0.60 -18.66
N PHE A 245 -0.36 0.41 -17.78
CA PHE A 245 -1.47 1.35 -17.75
C PHE A 245 -1.08 2.68 -18.35
N SER A 246 -1.97 3.20 -19.20
CA SER A 246 -1.92 4.61 -19.62
C SER A 246 -2.38 5.54 -18.49
N THR A 247 -2.14 6.83 -18.67
CA THR A 247 -2.70 7.86 -17.76
C THR A 247 -4.22 7.78 -17.70
N ASP A 248 -4.90 7.57 -18.83
CA ASP A 248 -6.36 7.43 -18.89
C ASP A 248 -6.86 6.19 -18.16
N ASP A 249 -6.12 5.09 -18.23
CA ASP A 249 -6.44 3.86 -17.45
C ASP A 249 -6.39 4.14 -15.93
N ILE A 250 -5.36 4.83 -15.49
CA ILE A 250 -5.20 5.23 -14.07
C ILE A 250 -6.33 6.15 -13.65
N ILE A 251 -6.64 7.18 -14.43
CA ILE A 251 -7.73 8.13 -14.16
C ILE A 251 -9.06 7.38 -14.05
N LYS A 252 -9.34 6.45 -14.94
CA LYS A 252 -10.59 5.67 -14.92
C LYS A 252 -10.77 4.89 -13.61
N ILE A 253 -9.70 4.28 -13.11
CA ILE A 253 -9.74 3.54 -11.84
C ILE A 253 -9.87 4.51 -10.66
N THR A 254 -9.07 5.57 -10.63
CA THR A 254 -9.05 6.53 -9.53
C THR A 254 -10.35 7.33 -9.46
N ASP A 255 -10.91 7.77 -10.57
CA ASP A 255 -12.19 8.48 -10.61
C ASP A 255 -13.35 7.60 -10.14
N THR A 256 -13.32 6.31 -10.49
CA THR A 256 -14.32 5.35 -9.97
C THR A 256 -14.25 5.25 -8.45
N PHE A 257 -13.04 5.13 -7.90
CA PHE A 257 -12.83 5.05 -6.46
C PHE A 257 -13.21 6.36 -5.73
N HIS A 258 -12.69 7.49 -6.19
CA HIS A 258 -12.97 8.79 -5.57
C HIS A 258 -14.43 9.21 -5.75
N GLY A 259 -15.05 8.89 -6.88
CA GLY A 259 -16.47 9.14 -7.11
C GLY A 259 -17.37 8.34 -6.17
N TRP A 260 -16.98 7.11 -5.83
CA TRP A 260 -17.67 6.31 -4.82
C TRP A 260 -17.46 6.85 -3.40
N GLN A 261 -16.25 7.35 -3.10
CA GLN A 261 -15.95 7.95 -1.80
C GLN A 261 -16.65 9.30 -1.58
N ALA A 262 -16.92 10.05 -2.64
CA ALA A 262 -17.41 11.42 -2.55
C ALA A 262 -18.81 11.49 -1.94
N ASP A 263 -19.02 12.51 -1.10
CA ASP A 263 -20.36 12.91 -0.69
C ASP A 263 -21.13 13.43 -1.91
N LYS A 264 -22.36 12.99 -2.08
CA LYS A 264 -23.19 13.30 -3.25
C LYS A 264 -24.25 14.36 -2.97
N ASP A 265 -24.16 15.02 -1.80
CA ASP A 265 -25.10 16.08 -1.41
C ASP A 265 -24.75 17.44 -2.03
#